data_32e6af8732c9dcc9458ad0950090303b
#
_entry.id   32e6af8732c9dcc9458ad0950090303b
#
_cell.length_a   1.000
_cell.length_b   1.000
_cell.length_c   1.000
_cell.angle_alpha   90.00
_cell.angle_beta   90.00
_cell.angle_gamma   90.00
#
_symmetry.space_group_name_H-M   'P 1'
#
loop_
_entity.id
_entity.type
_entity.pdbx_description
1 polymer ?
#
loop_
_entity_poly.entity_id
_entity_poly.type
_entity_poly.pdbx_seq_one_letter_code
_entity_poly.pdbx_strand_id
1 'polypeptide(L)'
;MPRKILMILLITAISLSSKAQLYNSYKRLGEVGLGFGVGHYFGDLNPDAALNRSKISAGIYFIKNFNDYIGLKANVNYALLGYSDQYSKNYAQRIRNLSFNSNVWEFSLSGYFNFFKFLPGIEGYNYTPYVSLGVGVFSYDPYAFVKGQKYFLSQLGTEGQGSAAYPDRKPCGSTAFCVPLTVGFKVALVGCMIVDVQDESRFTKKVYL
;
A
#
# COMPACT_ATOMS: atom_id res chain seq x y z
N MET A 1 18.51 11.17 -29.94
CA MET A 1 19.66 10.95 -29.04
C MET A 1 19.84 12.01 -27.94
N PRO A 2 19.54 13.31 -28.07
CA PRO A 2 19.80 14.30 -27.01
C PRO A 2 18.95 14.12 -25.75
N ARG A 3 17.70 13.65 -25.85
CA ARG A 3 16.82 13.40 -24.67
C ARG A 3 17.34 12.36 -23.69
N LYS A 4 17.97 11.28 -24.17
CA LYS A 4 18.54 10.23 -23.29
C LYS A 4 19.80 10.72 -22.56
N ILE A 5 20.62 11.53 -23.24
CA ILE A 5 21.82 12.15 -22.64
C ILE A 5 21.41 13.18 -21.58
N LEU A 6 20.36 13.95 -21.83
CA LEU A 6 19.81 14.90 -20.85
C LEU A 6 19.26 14.22 -19.59
N MET A 7 18.58 13.08 -19.72
CA MET A 7 18.12 12.28 -18.59
C MET A 7 19.27 11.70 -17.76
N ILE A 8 20.32 11.20 -18.41
CA ILE A 8 21.50 10.68 -17.72
C ILE A 8 22.25 11.80 -17.00
N LEU A 9 22.39 12.97 -17.61
CA LEU A 9 22.98 14.16 -16.99
C LEU A 9 22.14 14.67 -15.80
N LEU A 10 20.81 14.61 -15.88
CA LEU A 10 19.93 14.98 -14.78
C LEU A 10 20.07 14.01 -13.61
N ILE A 11 20.16 12.70 -13.87
CA ILE A 11 20.33 11.66 -12.84
C ILE A 11 21.72 11.78 -12.18
N THR A 12 22.77 12.07 -12.94
CA THR A 12 24.12 12.29 -12.39
C THR A 12 24.27 13.60 -11.62
N ALA A 13 23.56 14.67 -12.00
CA ALA A 13 23.56 15.94 -11.29
C ALA A 13 22.89 15.84 -9.90
N ILE A 14 21.87 15.00 -9.76
CA ILE A 14 21.19 14.74 -8.48
C ILE A 14 22.11 13.98 -7.50
N SER A 15 23.05 13.19 -7.99
CA SER A 15 23.94 12.35 -7.17
C SER A 15 25.17 13.10 -6.59
N LEU A 16 25.46 14.33 -7.03
CA LEU A 16 26.69 15.04 -6.63
C LEU A 16 26.55 15.98 -5.43
N SER A 17 25.36 16.16 -4.85
CA SER A 17 25.10 17.25 -3.90
C SER A 17 25.11 16.89 -2.42
N SER A 18 25.50 15.69 -1.98
CA SER A 18 25.23 15.31 -0.60
C SER A 18 26.34 14.55 0.12
N LYS A 19 27.36 15.24 0.62
CA LYS A 19 28.34 14.57 1.48
C LYS A 19 28.58 15.17 2.89
N ALA A 20 27.99 16.28 3.30
CA ALA A 20 28.39 16.91 4.55
C ALA A 20 27.31 17.18 5.61
N GLN A 21 26.02 16.96 5.34
CA GLN A 21 24.95 17.36 6.27
C GLN A 21 23.89 16.27 6.56
N LEU A 22 24.18 15.03 6.27
CA LEU A 22 23.22 13.92 6.25
C LEU A 22 22.55 13.62 7.60
N TYR A 23 23.31 13.62 8.68
CA TYR A 23 22.78 13.24 9.99
C TYR A 23 21.79 14.26 10.58
N ASN A 24 22.14 15.55 10.49
CA ASN A 24 21.25 16.60 11.01
C ASN A 24 20.00 16.77 10.14
N SER A 25 20.09 16.56 8.83
CA SER A 25 18.92 16.62 7.96
C SER A 25 18.00 15.42 8.12
N TYR A 26 18.51 14.21 8.34
CA TYR A 26 17.70 13.03 8.63
C TYR A 26 16.79 13.22 9.84
N LYS A 27 17.31 13.75 10.95
CA LYS A 27 16.51 14.07 12.16
C LYS A 27 15.59 15.27 11.98
N ARG A 28 16.02 16.31 11.27
CA ARG A 28 15.25 17.55 11.15
C ARG A 28 14.18 17.49 10.08
N LEU A 29 14.50 16.97 8.90
CA LEU A 29 13.64 16.98 7.74
C LEU A 29 12.78 15.71 7.63
N GLY A 30 13.32 14.56 8.03
CA GLY A 30 12.68 13.26 7.89
C GLY A 30 13.03 12.56 6.58
N GLU A 31 12.26 11.52 6.25
CA GLU A 31 12.44 10.70 5.04
C GLU A 31 11.26 10.90 4.09
N VAL A 32 11.52 11.03 2.80
CA VAL A 32 10.52 10.96 1.74
C VAL A 32 10.84 9.76 0.87
N GLY A 33 9.86 8.96 0.54
CA GLY A 33 10.06 7.78 -0.29
C GLY A 33 8.93 7.51 -1.25
N LEU A 34 9.28 6.74 -2.29
CA LEU A 34 8.36 6.15 -3.24
C LEU A 34 8.31 4.66 -2.99
N GLY A 35 7.12 4.09 -2.97
CA GLY A 35 6.88 2.66 -2.82
C GLY A 35 6.30 2.06 -4.08
N PHE A 36 6.78 0.88 -4.45
CA PHE A 36 6.22 0.06 -5.52
C PHE A 36 6.06 -1.36 -5.00
N GLY A 37 4.95 -1.98 -5.28
CA GLY A 37 4.67 -3.30 -4.77
C GLY A 37 3.51 -3.99 -5.46
N VAL A 38 3.02 -5.04 -4.80
CA VAL A 38 1.87 -5.81 -5.25
C VAL A 38 0.79 -5.80 -4.17
N GLY A 39 -0.44 -5.52 -4.58
CA GLY A 39 -1.62 -5.60 -3.73
C GLY A 39 -2.29 -6.96 -3.87
N HIS A 40 -2.74 -7.50 -2.75
CA HIS A 40 -3.46 -8.77 -2.69
C HIS A 40 -4.73 -8.63 -1.87
N TYR A 41 -5.77 -9.34 -2.27
CA TYR A 41 -7.05 -9.34 -1.56
C TYR A 41 -7.21 -10.61 -0.72
N PHE A 42 -7.47 -10.41 0.57
CA PHE A 42 -7.87 -11.44 1.51
C PHE A 42 -9.23 -11.07 2.10
N GLY A 43 -10.26 -11.89 1.84
CA GLY A 43 -11.61 -11.60 2.31
C GLY A 43 -12.59 -12.70 1.91
N ASP A 44 -13.88 -12.43 2.03
CA ASP A 44 -14.97 -13.42 1.91
C ASP A 44 -14.95 -14.22 0.60
N LEU A 45 -14.49 -13.61 -0.50
CA LEU A 45 -14.36 -14.32 -1.78
C LEU A 45 -13.10 -15.18 -1.86
N ASN A 46 -12.09 -14.93 -1.01
CA ASN A 46 -10.82 -15.66 -0.97
C ASN A 46 -10.56 -16.27 0.42
N PRO A 47 -11.39 -17.22 0.88
CA PRO A 47 -11.28 -17.81 2.22
C PRO A 47 -9.99 -18.60 2.42
N ASP A 48 -9.43 -19.16 1.35
CA ASP A 48 -8.20 -19.95 1.39
C ASP A 48 -6.93 -19.08 1.37
N ALA A 49 -7.07 -17.75 1.41
CA ALA A 49 -5.97 -16.78 1.32
C ALA A 49 -5.02 -17.06 0.14
N ALA A 50 -5.56 -17.57 -0.97
CA ALA A 50 -4.77 -17.93 -2.13
C ALA A 50 -4.17 -16.70 -2.80
N LEU A 51 -2.87 -16.75 -3.10
CA LEU A 51 -2.15 -15.68 -3.81
C LEU A 51 -2.48 -15.73 -5.31
N ASN A 52 -3.75 -15.59 -5.66
CA ASN A 52 -4.17 -15.50 -7.04
C ASN A 52 -4.46 -14.03 -7.40
N ARG A 53 -4.01 -13.61 -8.56
CA ARG A 53 -4.33 -12.30 -9.12
C ARG A 53 -3.78 -11.10 -8.34
N SER A 54 -2.52 -11.17 -7.90
CA SER A 54 -1.80 -10.00 -7.38
C SER A 54 -1.74 -8.89 -8.42
N LYS A 55 -1.93 -7.65 -8.00
CA LYS A 55 -1.91 -6.47 -8.86
C LYS A 55 -0.95 -5.43 -8.33
N ILE A 56 -0.56 -4.50 -9.18
CA ILE A 56 0.40 -3.45 -8.85
C ILE A 56 -0.16 -2.46 -7.82
N SER A 57 0.72 -1.98 -6.96
CA SER A 57 0.49 -0.83 -6.09
C SER A 57 1.67 0.13 -6.16
N ALA A 58 1.38 1.41 -5.94
CA ALA A 58 2.39 2.45 -5.88
C ALA A 58 1.95 3.50 -4.87
N GLY A 59 2.92 4.09 -4.16
CA GLY A 59 2.61 5.09 -3.15
C GLY A 59 3.79 6.01 -2.89
N ILE A 60 3.50 7.06 -2.16
CA ILE A 60 4.49 7.98 -1.61
C ILE A 60 4.30 8.08 -0.11
N TYR A 61 5.40 8.17 0.60
CA TYR A 61 5.35 8.32 2.04
C TYR A 61 6.32 9.39 2.54
N PHE A 62 5.97 9.94 3.68
CA PHE A 62 6.81 10.84 4.45
C PHE A 62 6.93 10.29 5.87
N ILE A 63 8.17 10.21 6.38
CA ILE A 63 8.44 9.80 7.76
C ILE A 63 9.10 10.95 8.50
N LYS A 64 8.53 11.34 9.62
CA LYS A 64 9.13 12.24 10.59
C LYS A 64 9.71 11.44 11.74
N ASN A 65 11.03 11.45 11.86
CA ASN A 65 11.73 10.79 12.95
C ASN A 65 11.75 11.70 14.19
N PHE A 66 11.26 11.21 15.33
CA PHE A 66 11.35 11.91 16.63
C PHE A 66 12.68 11.60 17.32
N ASN A 67 13.12 10.35 17.19
CA ASN A 67 14.43 9.90 17.66
C ASN A 67 14.96 8.80 16.74
N ASP A 68 16.04 8.11 17.14
CA ASP A 68 16.69 7.07 16.33
C ASP A 68 15.83 5.79 16.20
N TYR A 69 14.77 5.66 17.03
CA TYR A 69 13.92 4.46 17.12
C TYR A 69 12.47 4.70 16.73
N ILE A 70 11.92 5.90 16.97
CA ILE A 70 10.49 6.18 16.85
C ILE A 70 10.25 7.31 15.88
N GLY A 71 9.23 7.16 15.05
CA GLY A 71 8.76 8.19 14.15
C GLY A 71 7.29 8.04 13.78
N LEU A 72 6.84 8.94 12.93
CA LEU A 72 5.50 8.98 12.37
C LEU A 72 5.61 8.92 10.85
N LYS A 73 4.89 7.98 10.24
CA LYS A 73 4.81 7.77 8.79
C LYS A 73 3.45 8.23 8.29
N ALA A 74 3.40 9.18 7.39
CA ALA A 74 2.24 9.52 6.59
C ALA A 74 2.40 8.88 5.21
N ASN A 75 1.39 8.19 4.72
CA ASN A 75 1.45 7.43 3.47
C ASN A 75 0.22 7.70 2.61
N VAL A 76 0.41 7.89 1.31
CA VAL A 76 -0.62 7.89 0.28
C VAL A 76 -0.31 6.77 -0.68
N ASN A 77 -1.24 5.84 -0.83
CA ASN A 77 -1.05 4.66 -1.65
C ASN A 77 -2.18 4.49 -2.66
N TYR A 78 -1.83 4.09 -3.86
CA TYR A 78 -2.75 3.65 -4.89
C TYR A 78 -2.51 2.18 -5.17
N ALA A 79 -3.53 1.36 -5.06
CA ALA A 79 -3.45 -0.05 -5.32
C ALA A 79 -4.58 -0.51 -6.26
N LEU A 80 -4.23 -1.37 -7.18
CA LEU A 80 -5.20 -2.18 -7.89
C LEU A 80 -5.43 -3.45 -7.08
N LEU A 81 -6.67 -3.79 -6.82
CA LEU A 81 -7.04 -5.06 -6.21
C LEU A 81 -7.91 -5.87 -7.16
N GLY A 82 -7.93 -7.16 -6.99
CA GLY A 82 -8.81 -8.02 -7.75
C GLY A 82 -8.76 -9.46 -7.27
N TYR A 83 -9.86 -10.16 -7.54
CA TYR A 83 -10.00 -11.58 -7.29
C TYR A 83 -10.77 -12.24 -8.43
N SER A 84 -10.55 -13.52 -8.64
CA SER A 84 -11.32 -14.31 -9.60
C SER A 84 -11.34 -15.78 -9.19
N ASP A 85 -12.52 -16.35 -9.09
CA ASP A 85 -12.76 -17.76 -8.81
C ASP A 85 -12.17 -18.69 -9.89
N GLN A 86 -11.97 -18.17 -11.09
CA GLN A 86 -11.35 -18.92 -12.21
C GLN A 86 -10.00 -19.54 -11.85
N TYR A 87 -9.24 -18.86 -10.99
CA TYR A 87 -7.92 -19.31 -10.54
C TYR A 87 -7.95 -20.09 -9.23
N SER A 88 -9.13 -20.34 -8.67
CA SER A 88 -9.27 -21.10 -7.43
C SER A 88 -8.97 -22.59 -7.66
N LYS A 89 -8.38 -23.21 -6.66
CA LYS A 89 -8.21 -24.67 -6.60
C LYS A 89 -9.52 -25.38 -6.26
N ASN A 90 -10.46 -24.69 -5.64
CA ASN A 90 -11.76 -25.23 -5.24
C ASN A 90 -12.72 -25.30 -6.44
N TYR A 91 -13.21 -26.49 -6.74
CA TYR A 91 -14.12 -26.75 -7.86
C TYR A 91 -15.43 -25.96 -7.75
N ALA A 92 -16.02 -25.87 -6.55
CA ALA A 92 -17.26 -25.13 -6.31
C ALA A 92 -17.09 -23.61 -6.60
N GLN A 93 -15.95 -23.03 -6.20
CA GLN A 93 -15.64 -21.63 -6.52
C GLN A 93 -15.49 -21.42 -8.03
N ARG A 94 -14.81 -22.32 -8.74
CA ARG A 94 -14.69 -22.23 -10.20
C ARG A 94 -16.02 -22.28 -10.94
N ILE A 95 -16.98 -23.08 -10.46
CA ILE A 95 -18.35 -23.10 -11.01
C ILE A 95 -19.07 -21.77 -10.74
N ARG A 96 -18.93 -21.24 -9.52
CA ARG A 96 -19.49 -19.94 -9.14
C ARG A 96 -18.96 -18.80 -10.01
N ASN A 97 -17.68 -18.85 -10.42
CA ASN A 97 -17.01 -17.96 -11.37
C ASN A 97 -17.19 -16.47 -11.07
N LEU A 98 -17.15 -16.08 -9.81
CA LEU A 98 -17.19 -14.67 -9.43
C LEU A 98 -15.82 -14.02 -9.63
N SER A 99 -15.85 -12.76 -10.04
CA SER A 99 -14.64 -11.96 -10.14
C SER A 99 -14.94 -10.49 -9.93
N PHE A 100 -13.97 -9.79 -9.34
CA PHE A 100 -14.03 -8.34 -9.22
C PHE A 100 -12.66 -7.71 -9.42
N ASN A 101 -12.67 -6.42 -9.66
CA ASN A 101 -11.52 -5.54 -9.64
C ASN A 101 -11.90 -4.29 -8.85
N SER A 102 -10.93 -3.66 -8.20
CA SER A 102 -11.15 -2.39 -7.52
C SER A 102 -9.90 -1.53 -7.60
N ASN A 103 -10.12 -0.25 -7.81
CA ASN A 103 -9.11 0.77 -7.62
C ASN A 103 -9.22 1.26 -6.18
N VAL A 104 -8.10 1.31 -5.47
CA VAL A 104 -8.07 1.69 -4.06
C VAL A 104 -7.11 2.85 -3.89
N TRP A 105 -7.61 3.95 -3.35
CA TRP A 105 -6.81 5.06 -2.85
C TRP A 105 -6.82 5.02 -1.33
N GLU A 106 -5.67 5.08 -0.72
CA GLU A 106 -5.49 5.05 0.72
C GLU A 106 -4.66 6.23 1.20
N PHE A 107 -5.10 6.80 2.31
CA PHE A 107 -4.30 7.69 3.14
C PHE A 107 -4.18 7.05 4.53
N SER A 108 -2.96 6.94 5.04
CA SER A 108 -2.70 6.37 6.36
C SER A 108 -1.67 7.18 7.15
N LEU A 109 -1.82 7.12 8.47
CA LEU A 109 -0.91 7.70 9.44
C LEU A 109 -0.52 6.63 10.46
N SER A 110 0.76 6.30 10.55
CA SER A 110 1.26 5.19 11.37
C SER A 110 2.42 5.63 12.23
N GLY A 111 2.38 5.26 13.51
CA GLY A 111 3.57 5.26 14.35
C GLY A 111 4.48 4.11 13.93
N TYR A 112 5.78 4.33 13.84
CA TYR A 112 6.72 3.28 13.53
C TYR A 112 7.85 3.20 14.55
N PHE A 113 8.39 1.99 14.72
CA PHE A 113 9.43 1.67 15.65
C PHE A 113 10.55 0.89 14.97
N ASN A 114 11.77 1.42 15.00
CA ASN A 114 12.99 0.74 14.58
C ASN A 114 13.54 -0.10 15.74
N PHE A 115 13.82 -1.38 15.48
CA PHE A 115 14.40 -2.24 16.52
C PHE A 115 15.87 -1.92 16.79
N PHE A 116 16.59 -1.42 15.80
CA PHE A 116 17.97 -0.99 15.94
C PHE A 116 18.08 0.51 15.72
N LYS A 117 19.09 1.10 16.30
CA LYS A 117 19.45 2.49 16.04
C LYS A 117 19.76 2.67 14.56
N PHE A 118 19.00 3.52 13.87
CA PHE A 118 19.14 3.73 12.43
C PHE A 118 19.64 5.14 12.15
N LEU A 119 20.87 5.22 11.63
CA LEU A 119 21.56 6.48 11.33
C LEU A 119 22.20 6.36 9.95
N PRO A 120 21.48 6.78 8.87
CA PRO A 120 22.01 6.77 7.52
C PRO A 120 23.34 7.53 7.43
N GLY A 121 24.36 6.90 6.85
CA GLY A 121 25.69 7.47 6.68
C GLY A 121 26.67 7.26 7.85
N ILE A 122 26.25 6.57 8.91
CA ILE A 122 27.14 6.15 10.02
C ILE A 122 27.36 4.65 9.94
N GLU A 123 28.60 4.23 9.84
CA GLU A 123 28.97 2.82 9.79
C GLU A 123 28.49 2.07 11.04
N GLY A 124 27.94 0.87 10.84
CA GLY A 124 27.37 0.05 11.90
C GLY A 124 25.90 0.36 12.26
N TYR A 125 25.32 1.46 11.76
CA TYR A 125 23.93 1.84 12.00
C TYR A 125 23.10 1.99 10.72
N ASN A 126 23.51 1.28 9.68
CA ASN A 126 22.97 1.42 8.32
C ASN A 126 21.74 0.55 8.04
N TYR A 127 21.29 -0.27 8.98
CA TYR A 127 20.14 -1.15 8.79
C TYR A 127 19.29 -1.27 10.05
N THR A 128 18.00 -1.52 9.84
CA THR A 128 17.08 -1.80 10.94
C THR A 128 15.85 -2.56 10.44
N PRO A 129 15.45 -3.63 11.11
CA PRO A 129 14.07 -4.09 11.04
C PRO A 129 13.16 -3.08 11.75
N TYR A 130 11.92 -2.98 11.32
CA TYR A 130 10.95 -2.08 11.94
C TYR A 130 9.55 -2.65 11.89
N VAL A 131 8.70 -2.13 12.74
CA VAL A 131 7.26 -2.37 12.76
C VAL A 131 6.54 -1.04 12.77
N SER A 132 5.40 -0.95 12.08
CA SER A 132 4.53 0.21 12.19
C SER A 132 3.08 -0.20 12.34
N LEU A 133 2.35 0.60 13.10
CA LEU A 133 0.92 0.44 13.33
C LEU A 133 0.25 1.81 13.24
N GLY A 134 -0.92 1.86 12.59
CA GLY A 134 -1.57 3.13 12.38
C GLY A 134 -3.06 3.05 12.14
N VAL A 135 -3.58 4.16 11.64
CA VAL A 135 -4.96 4.29 11.18
C VAL A 135 -4.97 4.84 9.76
N GLY A 136 -5.92 4.41 8.98
CA GLY A 136 -6.06 4.86 7.61
C GLY A 136 -7.51 4.92 7.16
N VAL A 137 -7.69 5.63 6.08
CA VAL A 137 -8.94 5.66 5.33
C VAL A 137 -8.62 5.30 3.89
N PHE A 138 -9.45 4.47 3.29
CA PHE A 138 -9.31 4.15 1.88
C PHE A 138 -10.64 4.27 1.15
N SER A 139 -10.54 4.70 -0.10
CA SER A 139 -11.65 4.73 -1.05
C SER A 139 -11.49 3.58 -2.02
N TYR A 140 -12.57 2.89 -2.31
CA TYR A 140 -12.60 1.75 -3.21
C TYR A 140 -13.83 1.80 -4.10
N ASP A 141 -13.69 1.27 -5.32
CA ASP A 141 -14.77 1.23 -6.29
C ASP A 141 -14.74 -0.12 -7.03
N PRO A 142 -15.45 -1.14 -6.50
CA PRO A 142 -15.44 -2.47 -7.06
C PRO A 142 -16.24 -2.52 -8.38
N TYR A 143 -15.65 -3.18 -9.38
CA TYR A 143 -16.29 -3.41 -10.65
C TYR A 143 -15.98 -4.81 -11.20
N ALA A 144 -16.87 -5.32 -12.02
CA ALA A 144 -16.70 -6.57 -12.75
C ALA A 144 -16.88 -6.35 -14.26
N PHE A 145 -16.30 -7.26 -15.05
CA PHE A 145 -16.53 -7.30 -16.47
C PHE A 145 -17.51 -8.43 -16.81
N VAL A 146 -18.60 -8.09 -17.49
CA VAL A 146 -19.57 -9.06 -18.04
C VAL A 146 -19.63 -8.86 -19.54
N LYS A 147 -19.30 -9.88 -20.30
CA LYS A 147 -19.26 -9.83 -21.79
C LYS A 147 -18.46 -8.64 -22.35
N GLY A 148 -17.34 -8.29 -21.68
CA GLY A 148 -16.46 -7.18 -22.10
C GLY A 148 -16.91 -5.79 -21.65
N GLN A 149 -18.08 -5.63 -21.05
CA GLN A 149 -18.56 -4.37 -20.49
C GLN A 149 -18.25 -4.26 -18.99
N LYS A 150 -17.88 -3.08 -18.54
CA LYS A 150 -17.55 -2.77 -17.13
C LYS A 150 -18.82 -2.37 -16.38
N TYR A 151 -19.10 -3.05 -15.28
CA TYR A 151 -20.21 -2.76 -14.38
C TYR A 151 -19.67 -2.47 -12.97
N PHE A 152 -20.10 -1.34 -12.38
CA PHE A 152 -19.76 -0.99 -11.01
C PHE A 152 -20.68 -1.72 -10.04
N LEU A 153 -20.10 -2.49 -9.12
CA LEU A 153 -20.87 -3.36 -8.23
C LEU A 153 -21.58 -2.57 -7.13
N SER A 154 -21.04 -1.42 -6.74
CA SER A 154 -21.65 -0.53 -5.74
C SER A 154 -23.06 -0.05 -6.12
N GLN A 155 -23.34 0.05 -7.42
CA GLN A 155 -24.63 0.51 -7.94
C GLN A 155 -25.66 -0.63 -8.06
N LEU A 156 -25.20 -1.88 -8.07
CA LEU A 156 -26.07 -3.04 -8.29
C LEU A 156 -26.73 -3.57 -7.02
N GLY A 157 -26.33 -3.08 -5.84
CA GLY A 157 -26.90 -3.53 -4.56
C GLY A 157 -26.78 -5.05 -4.36
N THR A 158 -25.65 -5.65 -4.76
CA THR A 158 -25.42 -7.11 -4.83
C THR A 158 -25.67 -7.85 -3.52
N GLU A 159 -25.66 -7.14 -2.38
CA GLU A 159 -25.97 -7.67 -1.07
C GLU A 159 -27.32 -7.19 -0.50
N GLY A 160 -28.20 -6.67 -1.36
CA GLY A 160 -29.53 -6.17 -0.98
C GLY A 160 -29.53 -4.78 -0.33
N GLN A 161 -28.46 -3.99 -0.52
CA GLN A 161 -28.39 -2.62 -0.02
C GLN A 161 -29.44 -1.75 -0.74
N GLY A 162 -30.17 -0.95 0.05
CA GLY A 162 -31.26 -0.09 -0.47
C GLY A 162 -32.51 -0.86 -0.89
N SER A 163 -32.60 -2.16 -0.65
CA SER A 163 -33.81 -2.94 -0.88
C SER A 163 -34.81 -2.74 0.28
N ALA A 164 -36.08 -2.60 -0.03
CA ALA A 164 -37.16 -2.56 0.98
C ALA A 164 -37.23 -3.82 1.85
N ALA A 165 -36.70 -4.96 1.36
CA ALA A 165 -36.63 -6.21 2.11
C ALA A 165 -35.53 -6.22 3.20
N TYR A 166 -34.55 -5.29 3.12
CA TYR A 166 -33.43 -5.19 4.05
C TYR A 166 -33.17 -3.72 4.43
N PRO A 167 -34.05 -3.06 5.19
CA PRO A 167 -33.98 -1.63 5.50
C PRO A 167 -32.73 -1.24 6.31
N ASP A 168 -32.14 -2.20 7.03
CA ASP A 168 -30.92 -1.99 7.83
C ASP A 168 -29.62 -1.98 7.00
N ARG A 169 -29.69 -2.38 5.73
CA ARG A 169 -28.54 -2.39 4.82
C ARG A 169 -28.45 -1.06 4.07
N LYS A 170 -27.66 -0.15 4.61
CA LYS A 170 -27.40 1.14 3.97
C LYS A 170 -26.63 0.94 2.64
N PRO A 171 -26.83 1.84 1.66
CA PRO A 171 -26.01 1.85 0.44
C PRO A 171 -24.52 1.84 0.80
N CYS A 172 -23.71 1.06 0.07
CA CYS A 172 -22.29 0.96 0.31
C CYS A 172 -21.64 2.33 0.14
N GLY A 173 -20.98 2.79 1.21
CA GLY A 173 -20.03 3.89 1.09
C GLY A 173 -18.80 3.40 0.33
N SER A 174 -18.28 4.22 -0.58
CA SER A 174 -17.02 3.94 -1.28
C SER A 174 -15.78 4.19 -0.43
N THR A 175 -15.93 4.41 0.88
CA THR A 175 -14.85 4.77 1.80
C THR A 175 -14.95 3.93 3.07
N ALA A 176 -13.82 3.40 3.53
CA ALA A 176 -13.73 2.63 4.76
C ALA A 176 -12.49 2.97 5.57
N PHE A 177 -12.56 2.68 6.89
CA PHE A 177 -11.42 2.77 7.79
C PHE A 177 -10.63 1.48 7.79
N CYS A 178 -9.30 1.60 7.94
CA CYS A 178 -8.41 0.48 8.14
C CYS A 178 -7.38 0.76 9.23
N VAL A 179 -6.82 -0.33 9.74
CA VAL A 179 -5.67 -0.33 10.63
C VAL A 179 -4.53 -0.99 9.87
N PRO A 180 -3.59 -0.20 9.28
CA PRO A 180 -2.41 -0.74 8.64
C PRO A 180 -1.42 -1.22 9.70
N LEU A 181 -0.92 -2.44 9.52
CA LEU A 181 0.21 -3.03 10.23
C LEU A 181 1.29 -3.32 9.20
N THR A 182 2.47 -2.75 9.40
CA THR A 182 3.62 -2.95 8.52
C THR A 182 4.76 -3.61 9.28
N VAL A 183 5.40 -4.57 8.66
CA VAL A 183 6.69 -5.12 9.09
C VAL A 183 7.67 -4.94 7.94
N GLY A 184 8.83 -4.40 8.21
CA GLY A 184 9.79 -4.11 7.15
C GLY A 184 11.24 -4.10 7.62
N PHE A 185 12.10 -3.95 6.64
CA PHE A 185 13.54 -3.89 6.84
C PHE A 185 14.13 -2.77 5.98
N LYS A 186 14.81 -1.83 6.63
CA LYS A 186 15.47 -0.69 5.98
C LYS A 186 16.97 -0.87 5.93
N VAL A 187 17.56 -0.49 4.80
CA VAL A 187 19.00 -0.42 4.61
C VAL A 187 19.38 0.93 4.02
N ALA A 188 20.22 1.67 4.70
CA ALA A 188 20.85 2.86 4.13
C ALA A 188 22.01 2.43 3.23
N LEU A 189 21.93 2.83 1.98
CA LEU A 189 22.99 2.63 1.00
C LEU A 189 24.00 3.81 1.07
N VAL A 190 24.38 4.34 -0.06
CA VAL A 190 25.32 5.46 -0.14
C VAL A 190 24.55 6.78 -0.05
N GLY A 191 25.02 7.68 0.80
CA GLY A 191 24.42 8.99 0.95
C GLY A 191 23.08 8.99 1.66
N CYS A 192 22.05 9.60 1.08
CA CYS A 192 20.68 9.69 1.61
C CYS A 192 19.75 8.57 1.12
N MET A 193 20.26 7.61 0.36
CA MET A 193 19.44 6.58 -0.25
C MET A 193 19.15 5.47 0.75
N ILE A 194 17.87 5.22 1.00
CA ILE A 194 17.38 4.14 1.84
C ILE A 194 16.58 3.18 0.95
N VAL A 195 16.86 1.90 1.06
CA VAL A 195 16.05 0.83 0.48
C VAL A 195 15.22 0.22 1.61
N ASP A 196 13.93 0.12 1.39
CA ASP A 196 12.95 -0.39 2.34
C ASP A 196 12.17 -1.55 1.69
N VAL A 197 12.20 -2.70 2.31
CA VAL A 197 11.39 -3.87 1.94
C VAL A 197 10.38 -4.10 3.04
N GLN A 198 9.09 -4.04 2.69
CA GLN A 198 8.02 -4.11 3.68
C GLN A 198 6.87 -5.03 3.22
N ASP A 199 6.24 -5.65 4.19
CA ASP A 199 4.91 -6.25 4.07
C ASP A 199 3.92 -5.43 4.88
N GLU A 200 2.78 -5.10 4.29
CA GLU A 200 1.78 -4.26 4.93
C GLU A 200 0.40 -4.89 4.84
N SER A 201 -0.12 -5.29 5.98
CA SER A 201 -1.46 -5.86 6.14
C SER A 201 -2.44 -4.79 6.63
N ARG A 202 -3.63 -4.75 6.03
CA ARG A 202 -4.70 -3.80 6.36
C ARG A 202 -5.88 -4.53 6.97
N PHE A 203 -6.13 -4.26 8.23
CA PHE A 203 -7.32 -4.79 8.92
C PHE A 203 -8.46 -3.78 8.78
N THR A 204 -9.57 -4.22 8.22
CA THR A 204 -10.75 -3.38 8.04
C THR A 204 -12.01 -4.07 8.53
N LYS A 205 -12.96 -3.29 9.03
CA LYS A 205 -14.28 -3.79 9.37
C LYS A 205 -15.07 -3.89 8.06
N LYS A 206 -15.74 -5.04 7.82
CA LYS A 206 -16.55 -5.39 6.64
C LYS A 206 -16.58 -4.36 5.49
N VAL A 207 -15.97 -4.69 4.39
CA VAL A 207 -16.13 -4.00 3.10
C VAL A 207 -17.08 -4.85 2.28
N TYR A 208 -18.23 -4.31 1.93
CA TYR A 208 -19.16 -4.94 1.01
C TYR A 208 -18.61 -4.83 -0.41
N LEU A 209 -18.59 -5.92 -1.14
CA LEU A 209 -18.10 -5.99 -2.54
C LEU A 209 -19.27 -6.09 -3.52
#